data_8c52cbdbe71c15ee475ce21b3e38e2b0
#
_entry.id   8c52cbdbe71c15ee475ce21b3e38e2b0
#
_cell.length_a   1.000
_cell.length_b   1.000
_cell.length_c   1.000
_cell.angle_alpha   90.00
_cell.angle_beta   90.00
_cell.angle_gamma   90.00
#
_symmetry.space_group_name_H-M   'P 1'
#
loop_
_entity.id
_entity.type
_entity.pdbx_description
1 polymer ?
#
loop_
_entity_poly.entity_id
_entity_poly.type
_entity_poly.pdbx_seq_one_letter_code
_entity_poly.pdbx_strand_id
1 'polypeptide(L)'
;MILNIRVDHKIADISTMENSIDTLEDLIQDLSKQYEVQECISLNTCNRAEYYLVINEFKEFDMDWNGYEGNFVIEKDEKALKHLLKLASGLESMIIGEDQILGQIKDAKKAGLKDGSCGTVLDCVFNKAIHVGQSVRHKTNINRGFVSMGSAAVELAESIHGDLKCKKVLVVGAGKMGTLVAKALVEKHLKAIVVSNRTYNRAVKLAKELGGYAIHFDRFMEAMSDADVIISATGAPHPILTYEKVKEAVPPHRRNSLVMVDIANPRDIEDRVIELGVKVFNIDDLQGIANKNKKLREREALQAEKIVEEELNLLLNSLKHLKIEPVLRDIRKEMEIIRTNETQKALKKLGDMQGKEHVVDN
;
A
#
# COMPACT_ATOMS: atom_id res chain seq x y z
N MET A 1 -8.27 13.47 -21.52
CA MET A 1 -8.73 13.68 -20.13
C MET A 1 -8.41 12.44 -19.32
N ILE A 2 -8.06 12.62 -18.05
CA ILE A 2 -7.78 11.50 -17.12
C ILE A 2 -8.94 11.42 -16.14
N LEU A 3 -9.52 10.22 -15.98
CA LEU A 3 -10.57 9.94 -14.99
C LEU A 3 -10.04 8.99 -13.93
N ASN A 4 -10.44 9.22 -12.68
CA ASN A 4 -10.43 8.22 -11.63
C ASN A 4 -11.88 7.92 -11.22
N ILE A 5 -12.25 6.65 -11.24
CA ILE A 5 -13.54 6.16 -10.76
C ILE A 5 -13.26 5.15 -9.68
N ARG A 6 -13.82 5.33 -8.49
CA ARG A 6 -13.49 4.49 -7.34
C ARG A 6 -14.62 4.30 -6.35
N VAL A 7 -14.50 3.21 -5.62
CA VAL A 7 -15.13 2.99 -4.33
C VAL A 7 -14.03 2.68 -3.30
N ASP A 8 -14.07 3.30 -2.15
CA ASP A 8 -13.06 3.12 -1.11
C ASP A 8 -13.67 3.11 0.31
N HIS A 9 -12.86 2.78 1.31
CA HIS A 9 -13.25 2.68 2.71
C HIS A 9 -13.78 3.98 3.34
N LYS A 10 -13.69 5.14 2.66
CA LYS A 10 -14.24 6.42 3.14
C LYS A 10 -15.71 6.57 2.80
N ILE A 11 -16.18 5.87 1.78
CA ILE A 11 -17.54 5.99 1.25
C ILE A 11 -18.37 4.71 1.38
N ALA A 12 -17.73 3.56 1.61
CA ALA A 12 -18.39 2.28 1.71
C ALA A 12 -17.76 1.40 2.81
N ASP A 13 -18.55 0.60 3.49
CA ASP A 13 -18.05 -0.49 4.33
C ASP A 13 -17.55 -1.66 3.46
N ILE A 14 -16.89 -2.65 4.08
CA ILE A 14 -16.28 -3.78 3.36
C ILE A 14 -17.33 -4.57 2.56
N SER A 15 -18.50 -4.80 3.11
CA SER A 15 -19.54 -5.59 2.44
C SER A 15 -20.14 -4.84 1.25
N THR A 16 -20.38 -3.55 1.39
CA THR A 16 -20.84 -2.67 0.30
C THR A 16 -19.76 -2.55 -0.79
N MET A 17 -18.50 -2.45 -0.40
CA MET A 17 -17.39 -2.35 -1.34
C MET A 17 -17.21 -3.63 -2.15
N GLU A 18 -17.28 -4.83 -1.53
CA GLU A 18 -17.22 -6.11 -2.23
C GLU A 18 -18.36 -6.23 -3.25
N ASN A 19 -19.57 -5.84 -2.89
CA ASN A 19 -20.73 -5.85 -3.81
C ASN A 19 -20.61 -4.80 -4.93
N SER A 20 -19.89 -3.70 -4.69
CA SER A 20 -19.73 -2.61 -5.66
C SER A 20 -18.63 -2.89 -6.70
N ILE A 21 -17.77 -3.90 -6.50
CA ILE A 21 -16.67 -4.21 -7.43
C ILE A 21 -17.24 -4.64 -8.79
N ASP A 22 -18.16 -5.60 -8.80
CA ASP A 22 -18.79 -6.10 -10.05
C ASP A 22 -19.53 -4.97 -10.77
N THR A 23 -20.29 -4.15 -10.02
CA THR A 23 -20.99 -2.96 -10.55
C THR A 23 -20.02 -1.92 -11.13
N LEU A 24 -18.85 -1.73 -10.51
CA LEU A 24 -17.80 -0.85 -10.99
C LEU A 24 -17.16 -1.39 -12.28
N GLU A 25 -16.95 -2.69 -12.37
CA GLU A 25 -16.45 -3.35 -13.59
C GLU A 25 -17.43 -3.20 -14.76
N ASP A 26 -18.72 -3.41 -14.52
CA ASP A 26 -19.78 -3.21 -15.51
C ASP A 26 -19.83 -1.75 -15.98
N LEU A 27 -19.73 -0.79 -15.05
CA LEU A 27 -19.65 0.64 -15.34
C LEU A 27 -18.45 0.96 -16.26
N ILE A 28 -17.27 0.41 -15.98
CA ILE A 28 -16.08 0.62 -16.81
C ILE A 28 -16.25 0.00 -18.21
N GLN A 29 -16.90 -1.16 -18.31
CA GLN A 29 -17.19 -1.78 -19.60
C GLN A 29 -18.15 -0.92 -20.43
N ASP A 30 -19.20 -0.37 -19.82
CA ASP A 30 -20.16 0.49 -20.52
C ASP A 30 -19.54 1.84 -20.90
N LEU A 31 -18.70 2.41 -20.04
CA LEU A 31 -17.88 3.56 -20.42
C LEU A 31 -17.00 3.28 -21.64
N SER A 32 -16.40 2.09 -21.69
CA SER A 32 -15.54 1.68 -22.81
C SER A 32 -16.31 1.45 -24.12
N LYS A 33 -17.62 1.17 -24.06
CA LYS A 33 -18.50 1.09 -25.25
C LYS A 33 -18.93 2.47 -25.71
N GLN A 34 -19.16 3.40 -24.78
CA GLN A 34 -19.70 4.73 -25.08
C GLN A 34 -18.60 5.74 -25.42
N TYR A 35 -17.42 5.60 -24.86
CA TYR A 35 -16.29 6.48 -25.04
C TYR A 35 -15.07 5.72 -25.52
N GLU A 36 -14.21 6.39 -26.29
CA GLU A 36 -12.91 5.85 -26.69
C GLU A 36 -11.94 5.89 -25.51
N VAL A 37 -11.85 4.78 -24.78
CA VAL A 37 -10.87 4.57 -23.71
C VAL A 37 -9.55 4.19 -24.32
N GLN A 38 -8.55 5.06 -24.21
CA GLN A 38 -7.21 4.88 -24.78
C GLN A 38 -6.30 4.08 -23.85
N GLU A 39 -6.40 4.33 -22.55
CA GLU A 39 -5.59 3.68 -21.53
C GLU A 39 -6.44 3.40 -20.28
N CYS A 40 -6.16 2.30 -19.60
CA CYS A 40 -6.85 1.90 -18.38
C CYS A 40 -5.91 1.17 -17.43
N ILE A 41 -5.89 1.54 -16.15
CA ILE A 41 -5.26 0.78 -15.07
C ILE A 41 -6.28 0.59 -13.94
N SER A 42 -6.43 -0.66 -13.48
CA SER A 42 -7.22 -1.00 -12.29
C SER A 42 -6.32 -1.20 -11.08
N LEU A 43 -6.76 -0.72 -9.93
CA LEU A 43 -6.11 -0.87 -8.63
C LEU A 43 -7.13 -1.42 -7.63
N ASN A 44 -7.13 -2.74 -7.43
CA ASN A 44 -8.04 -3.43 -6.53
C ASN A 44 -7.30 -3.96 -5.32
N THR A 45 -7.78 -3.60 -4.13
CA THR A 45 -7.21 -4.01 -2.83
C THR A 45 -8.35 -4.38 -1.87
N CYS A 46 -8.02 -4.80 -0.63
CA CYS A 46 -9.04 -5.06 0.39
C CYS A 46 -9.84 -3.82 0.85
N ASN A 47 -9.36 -2.59 0.56
CA ASN A 47 -9.94 -1.35 1.08
C ASN A 47 -10.37 -0.38 -0.02
N ARG A 48 -10.23 -0.75 -1.31
CA ARG A 48 -10.60 0.07 -2.46
C ARG A 48 -10.63 -0.71 -3.76
N ALA A 49 -11.47 -0.26 -4.68
CA ALA A 49 -11.41 -0.58 -6.09
C ALA A 49 -11.42 0.73 -6.87
N GLU A 50 -10.37 0.96 -7.68
CA GLU A 50 -10.16 2.19 -8.43
C GLU A 50 -9.77 1.89 -9.86
N TYR A 51 -10.29 2.69 -10.79
CA TYR A 51 -9.91 2.68 -12.19
C TYR A 51 -9.38 4.05 -12.60
N TYR A 52 -8.28 4.06 -13.32
CA TYR A 52 -7.68 5.23 -13.94
C TYR A 52 -7.78 5.08 -15.45
N LEU A 53 -8.48 6.00 -16.10
CA LEU A 53 -8.78 5.95 -17.52
C LEU A 53 -8.22 7.18 -18.23
N VAL A 54 -7.72 6.98 -19.46
CA VAL A 54 -7.46 8.07 -20.40
C VAL A 54 -8.49 8.00 -21.50
N ILE A 55 -9.28 9.06 -21.66
CA ILE A 55 -10.33 9.16 -22.65
C ILE A 55 -10.27 10.51 -23.38
N ASN A 56 -10.80 10.58 -24.61
CA ASN A 56 -10.77 11.80 -25.41
C ASN A 56 -11.71 12.88 -24.85
N GLU A 57 -12.97 12.55 -24.69
CA GLU A 57 -14.00 13.43 -24.11
C GLU A 57 -14.90 12.61 -23.17
N PHE A 58 -15.29 13.23 -22.06
CA PHE A 58 -16.25 12.67 -21.13
C PHE A 58 -17.24 13.76 -20.71
N LYS A 59 -18.50 13.50 -20.95
CA LYS A 59 -19.60 14.35 -20.50
C LYS A 59 -20.43 13.57 -19.49
N GLU A 60 -20.35 13.97 -18.25
CA GLU A 60 -21.01 13.31 -17.11
C GLU A 60 -22.53 13.22 -17.27
N PHE A 61 -23.12 14.17 -18.01
CA PHE A 61 -24.56 14.22 -18.29
C PHE A 61 -25.02 13.20 -19.34
N ASP A 62 -24.09 12.59 -20.07
CA ASP A 62 -24.43 11.61 -21.12
C ASP A 62 -24.52 10.18 -20.54
N MET A 63 -24.19 9.98 -19.25
CA MET A 63 -24.29 8.68 -18.59
C MET A 63 -25.60 8.55 -17.81
N ASP A 64 -26.30 7.45 -18.06
CA ASP A 64 -27.43 7.03 -17.22
C ASP A 64 -26.91 6.34 -15.94
N TRP A 65 -26.77 7.09 -14.87
CA TRP A 65 -26.30 6.60 -13.57
C TRP A 65 -27.36 5.77 -12.84
N ASN A 66 -28.64 5.79 -13.29
CA ASN A 66 -29.74 5.09 -12.60
C ASN A 66 -29.62 3.56 -12.68
N GLY A 67 -28.78 3.04 -13.60
CA GLY A 67 -28.51 1.60 -13.73
C GLY A 67 -27.42 1.09 -12.79
N TYR A 68 -26.71 1.98 -12.08
CA TYR A 68 -25.58 1.60 -11.24
C TYR A 68 -25.90 1.86 -9.77
N GLU A 69 -26.21 0.79 -9.04
CA GLU A 69 -26.37 0.84 -7.58
C GLU A 69 -24.97 0.87 -6.94
N GLY A 70 -24.59 1.99 -6.38
CA GLY A 70 -23.33 2.11 -5.63
C GLY A 70 -22.90 3.55 -5.39
N ASN A 71 -22.13 3.74 -4.34
CA ASN A 71 -21.51 5.03 -4.03
C ASN A 71 -20.14 5.09 -4.71
N PHE A 72 -20.07 5.68 -5.90
CA PHE A 72 -18.82 5.90 -6.62
C PHE A 72 -18.38 7.35 -6.54
N VAL A 73 -17.07 7.56 -6.43
CA VAL A 73 -16.45 8.87 -6.60
C VAL A 73 -15.83 8.94 -7.97
N ILE A 74 -16.14 10.01 -8.72
CA ILE A 74 -15.55 10.29 -10.03
C ILE A 74 -14.78 11.58 -9.94
N GLU A 75 -13.48 11.50 -10.22
CA GLU A 75 -12.59 12.66 -10.26
C GLU A 75 -11.91 12.76 -11.63
N LYS A 76 -11.68 14.02 -12.06
CA LYS A 76 -11.18 14.35 -13.40
C LYS A 76 -9.85 15.08 -13.29
N ASP A 77 -8.96 14.81 -14.25
CA ASP A 77 -7.70 15.50 -14.50
C ASP A 77 -6.91 15.78 -13.21
N GLU A 78 -6.77 17.04 -12.80
CA GLU A 78 -5.98 17.44 -11.65
C GLU A 78 -6.41 16.75 -10.35
N LYS A 79 -7.72 16.60 -10.11
CA LYS A 79 -8.23 15.93 -8.91
C LYS A 79 -7.87 14.44 -8.90
N ALA A 80 -8.04 13.76 -10.04
CA ALA A 80 -7.67 12.36 -10.20
C ALA A 80 -6.17 12.14 -9.99
N LEU A 81 -5.34 13.02 -10.54
CA LEU A 81 -3.88 12.99 -10.37
C LEU A 81 -3.49 13.24 -8.91
N LYS A 82 -4.07 14.26 -8.28
CA LYS A 82 -3.83 14.59 -6.87
C LYS A 82 -4.20 13.42 -5.95
N HIS A 83 -5.35 12.77 -6.23
CA HIS A 83 -5.76 11.57 -5.50
C HIS A 83 -4.71 10.46 -5.61
N LEU A 84 -4.24 10.13 -6.82
CA LEU A 84 -3.23 9.08 -7.00
C LEU A 84 -1.90 9.41 -6.29
N LEU A 85 -1.44 10.67 -6.32
CA LEU A 85 -0.24 11.10 -5.61
C LEU A 85 -0.40 10.99 -4.10
N LYS A 86 -1.56 11.40 -3.55
CA LYS A 86 -1.91 11.23 -2.13
C LYS A 86 -1.97 9.76 -1.75
N LEU A 87 -2.58 8.94 -2.61
CA LEU A 87 -2.70 7.50 -2.41
C LEU A 87 -1.33 6.84 -2.36
N ALA A 88 -0.47 7.10 -3.33
CA ALA A 88 0.91 6.59 -3.37
C ALA A 88 1.73 7.01 -2.15
N SER A 89 1.43 8.19 -1.60
CA SER A 89 2.05 8.72 -0.37
C SER A 89 1.48 8.12 0.92
N GLY A 90 0.43 7.30 0.83
CA GLY A 90 -0.26 6.71 1.99
C GLY A 90 -1.19 7.67 2.73
N LEU A 91 -1.49 8.85 2.16
CA LEU A 91 -2.41 9.83 2.75
C LEU A 91 -3.89 9.43 2.61
N GLU A 92 -4.19 8.58 1.64
CA GLU A 92 -5.53 8.06 1.35
C GLU A 92 -5.77 6.65 1.92
N SER A 93 -4.79 6.08 2.62
CA SER A 93 -4.91 4.77 3.25
C SER A 93 -5.70 4.86 4.57
N MET A 94 -6.36 3.76 4.97
CA MET A 94 -7.04 3.64 6.27
C MET A 94 -6.07 3.94 7.43
N ILE A 95 -4.82 3.52 7.27
CA ILE A 95 -3.71 3.85 8.16
C ILE A 95 -2.78 4.79 7.40
N ILE A 96 -2.76 6.07 7.82
CA ILE A 96 -1.91 7.09 7.19
C ILE A 96 -0.45 6.63 7.16
N GLY A 97 0.17 6.67 5.97
CA GLY A 97 1.57 6.30 5.76
C GLY A 97 1.81 4.79 5.62
N GLU A 98 0.78 3.99 5.36
CA GLU A 98 0.92 2.56 5.06
C GLU A 98 1.84 2.33 3.83
N ASP A 99 2.75 1.33 3.94
CA ASP A 99 3.70 1.05 2.87
C ASP A 99 3.14 0.13 1.77
N GLN A 100 2.15 -0.72 2.09
CA GLN A 100 1.61 -1.73 1.17
C GLN A 100 1.01 -1.12 -0.09
N ILE A 101 0.32 0.03 0.02
CA ILE A 101 -0.32 0.69 -1.12
C ILE A 101 0.68 1.05 -2.23
N LEU A 102 1.89 1.45 -1.88
CA LEU A 102 2.93 1.78 -2.88
C LEU A 102 3.36 0.54 -3.68
N GLY A 103 3.42 -0.63 -3.03
CA GLY A 103 3.62 -1.92 -3.69
C GLY A 103 2.49 -2.25 -4.66
N GLN A 104 1.24 -2.12 -4.20
CA GLN A 104 0.04 -2.38 -4.99
C GLN A 104 -0.06 -1.48 -6.23
N ILE A 105 0.29 -0.19 -6.12
CA ILE A 105 0.36 0.74 -7.27
C ILE A 105 1.42 0.30 -8.28
N LYS A 106 2.59 -0.18 -7.82
CA LYS A 106 3.63 -0.74 -8.72
C LYS A 106 3.15 -1.98 -9.45
N ASP A 107 2.45 -2.87 -8.74
CA ASP A 107 1.93 -4.12 -9.30
C ASP A 107 0.80 -3.85 -10.31
N ALA A 108 -0.12 -2.93 -10.01
CA ALA A 108 -1.17 -2.49 -10.93
C ALA A 108 -0.59 -1.90 -12.22
N LYS A 109 0.39 -1.01 -12.12
CA LYS A 109 1.12 -0.47 -13.28
C LYS A 109 1.76 -1.58 -14.10
N LYS A 110 2.47 -2.51 -13.44
CA LYS A 110 3.15 -3.62 -14.11
C LYS A 110 2.17 -4.54 -14.85
N ALA A 111 0.99 -4.78 -14.27
CA ALA A 111 -0.08 -5.54 -14.90
C ALA A 111 -0.57 -4.81 -16.17
N GLY A 112 -0.92 -3.52 -16.08
CA GLY A 112 -1.37 -2.73 -17.22
C GLY A 112 -0.33 -2.60 -18.36
N LEU A 113 0.96 -2.57 -18.02
CA LEU A 113 2.03 -2.63 -19.05
C LEU A 113 2.09 -4.00 -19.73
N LYS A 114 1.84 -5.08 -18.99
CA LYS A 114 1.91 -6.44 -19.50
C LYS A 114 0.74 -6.77 -20.44
N ASP A 115 -0.45 -6.29 -20.13
CA ASP A 115 -1.67 -6.53 -20.92
C ASP A 115 -1.90 -5.46 -22.00
N GLY A 116 -1.06 -4.41 -22.03
CA GLY A 116 -1.13 -3.34 -23.03
C GLY A 116 -2.17 -2.25 -22.74
N SER A 117 -2.83 -2.29 -21.59
CA SER A 117 -3.82 -1.27 -21.18
C SER A 117 -3.18 0.01 -20.63
N CYS A 118 -1.92 -0.03 -20.22
CA CYS A 118 -1.15 1.13 -19.78
C CYS A 118 -0.36 1.73 -20.96
N GLY A 119 -0.81 2.87 -21.45
CA GLY A 119 -0.10 3.64 -22.46
C GLY A 119 0.84 4.70 -21.89
N THR A 120 1.27 5.63 -22.72
CA THR A 120 2.30 6.65 -22.38
C THR A 120 1.84 7.60 -21.26
N VAL A 121 0.54 7.95 -21.23
CA VAL A 121 0.02 8.91 -20.26
C VAL A 121 -0.03 8.29 -18.87
N LEU A 122 -0.66 7.10 -18.72
CA LEU A 122 -0.74 6.43 -17.42
C LEU A 122 0.64 5.93 -16.96
N ASP A 123 1.54 5.52 -17.87
CA ASP A 123 2.92 5.19 -17.50
C ASP A 123 3.62 6.39 -16.85
N CYS A 124 3.52 7.59 -17.45
CA CYS A 124 4.06 8.82 -16.89
C CYS A 124 3.45 9.14 -15.52
N VAL A 125 2.12 9.08 -15.40
CA VAL A 125 1.37 9.39 -14.18
C VAL A 125 1.71 8.43 -13.04
N PHE A 126 1.70 7.13 -13.30
CA PHE A 126 2.01 6.10 -12.29
C PHE A 126 3.49 6.11 -11.88
N ASN A 127 4.42 6.37 -12.83
CA ASN A 127 5.84 6.57 -12.49
C ASN A 127 6.02 7.75 -11.54
N LYS A 128 5.35 8.87 -11.83
CA LYS A 128 5.38 10.05 -10.97
C LYS A 128 4.80 9.75 -9.59
N ALA A 129 3.65 9.06 -9.52
CA ALA A 129 3.04 8.67 -8.25
C ALA A 129 3.95 7.77 -7.41
N ILE A 130 4.58 6.78 -8.03
CA ILE A 130 5.55 5.90 -7.35
C ILE A 130 6.75 6.72 -6.82
N HIS A 131 7.29 7.63 -7.63
CA HIS A 131 8.39 8.50 -7.21
C HIS A 131 7.99 9.40 -6.03
N VAL A 132 6.81 10.03 -6.09
CA VAL A 132 6.30 10.88 -5.01
C VAL A 132 6.09 10.07 -3.74
N GLY A 133 5.47 8.90 -3.83
CA GLY A 133 5.29 8.01 -2.68
C GLY A 133 6.62 7.59 -2.02
N GLN A 134 7.67 7.35 -2.79
CA GLN A 134 9.02 7.09 -2.27
C GLN A 134 9.64 8.34 -1.65
N SER A 135 9.55 9.49 -2.33
CA SER A 135 10.09 10.78 -1.87
C SER A 135 9.47 11.20 -0.54
N VAL A 136 8.13 11.08 -0.42
CA VAL A 136 7.42 11.38 0.84
C VAL A 136 7.95 10.51 1.98
N ARG A 137 8.06 9.20 1.81
CA ARG A 137 8.57 8.29 2.85
C ARG A 137 10.03 8.56 3.21
N HIS A 138 10.82 9.04 2.27
CA HIS A 138 12.22 9.40 2.52
C HIS A 138 12.36 10.76 3.23
N LYS A 139 11.54 11.75 2.87
CA LYS A 139 11.61 13.12 3.39
C LYS A 139 10.81 13.33 4.67
N THR A 140 9.88 12.43 4.99
CA THR A 140 9.03 12.49 6.18
C THR A 140 9.13 11.19 6.98
N ASN A 141 8.60 11.21 8.18
CA ASN A 141 8.48 10.00 9.00
C ASN A 141 7.05 9.41 8.94
N ILE A 142 6.31 9.66 7.85
CA ILE A 142 4.89 9.31 7.74
C ILE A 142 4.63 7.81 7.88
N ASN A 143 5.58 6.97 7.48
CA ASN A 143 5.52 5.52 7.61
C ASN A 143 6.19 4.98 8.88
N ARG A 144 6.74 5.85 9.75
CA ARG A 144 7.35 5.42 11.01
C ARG A 144 6.31 5.28 12.12
N GLY A 145 6.53 4.28 12.98
CA GLY A 145 5.63 3.93 14.07
C GLY A 145 4.36 3.20 13.58
N PHE A 146 3.77 2.39 14.44
CA PHE A 146 2.64 1.53 14.13
C PHE A 146 1.35 2.10 14.69
N VAL A 147 0.24 1.89 14.00
CA VAL A 147 -1.10 2.38 14.37
C VAL A 147 -2.04 1.26 14.76
N SER A 148 -1.78 0.01 14.30
CA SER A 148 -2.57 -1.15 14.71
C SER A 148 -2.07 -1.72 16.04
N MET A 149 -2.97 -2.34 16.81
CA MET A 149 -2.61 -3.02 18.06
C MET A 149 -1.59 -4.15 17.84
N GLY A 150 -1.72 -4.89 16.72
CA GLY A 150 -0.76 -5.93 16.37
C GLY A 150 0.64 -5.38 16.10
N SER A 151 0.74 -4.28 15.38
CA SER A 151 2.02 -3.61 15.11
C SER A 151 2.60 -2.96 16.37
N ALA A 152 1.76 -2.38 17.22
CA ALA A 152 2.20 -1.81 18.50
C ALA A 152 2.77 -2.89 19.44
N ALA A 153 2.18 -4.09 19.44
CA ALA A 153 2.69 -5.22 20.21
C ALA A 153 4.08 -5.66 19.75
N VAL A 154 4.31 -5.72 18.44
CA VAL A 154 5.63 -6.04 17.86
C VAL A 154 6.66 -4.95 18.15
N GLU A 155 6.29 -3.67 18.00
CA GLU A 155 7.16 -2.53 18.32
C GLU A 155 7.55 -2.51 19.80
N LEU A 156 6.59 -2.77 20.70
CA LEU A 156 6.85 -2.86 22.12
C LEU A 156 7.86 -3.97 22.42
N ALA A 157 7.68 -5.15 21.84
CA ALA A 157 8.61 -6.25 21.99
C ALA A 157 10.03 -5.90 21.49
N GLU A 158 10.14 -5.21 20.35
CA GLU A 158 11.40 -4.70 19.81
C GLU A 158 12.05 -3.64 20.71
N SER A 159 11.27 -2.74 21.30
CA SER A 159 11.80 -1.70 22.21
C SER A 159 12.46 -2.30 23.44
N ILE A 160 12.05 -3.51 23.84
CA ILE A 160 12.56 -4.21 25.03
C ILE A 160 13.73 -5.14 24.69
N HIS A 161 13.64 -5.87 23.56
CA HIS A 161 14.61 -6.88 23.18
C HIS A 161 15.64 -6.42 22.14
N GLY A 162 15.42 -5.24 21.52
CA GLY A 162 16.16 -4.84 20.33
C GLY A 162 15.68 -5.62 19.10
N ASP A 163 16.61 -6.05 18.24
CA ASP A 163 16.26 -6.82 17.03
C ASP A 163 15.66 -8.18 17.37
N LEU A 164 14.44 -8.44 16.92
CA LEU A 164 13.71 -9.68 17.13
C LEU A 164 14.09 -10.79 16.14
N LYS A 165 14.99 -10.58 15.19
CA LYS A 165 15.36 -11.59 14.15
C LYS A 165 15.87 -12.89 14.74
N CYS A 166 16.57 -12.82 15.87
CA CYS A 166 17.10 -13.99 16.57
C CYS A 166 16.23 -14.41 17.78
N LYS A 167 15.02 -13.85 17.92
CA LYS A 167 14.12 -14.12 19.03
C LYS A 167 13.01 -15.06 18.61
N LYS A 168 12.58 -15.89 19.57
CA LYS A 168 11.44 -16.79 19.40
C LYS A 168 10.16 -16.06 19.79
N VAL A 169 9.36 -15.70 18.78
CA VAL A 169 8.05 -15.05 18.96
C VAL A 169 6.96 -16.10 18.89
N LEU A 170 6.14 -16.18 19.93
CA LEU A 170 5.00 -17.08 20.03
C LEU A 170 3.70 -16.27 19.89
N VAL A 171 2.92 -16.53 18.86
CA VAL A 171 1.61 -15.91 18.65
C VAL A 171 0.52 -16.88 19.06
N VAL A 172 -0.28 -16.50 20.05
CA VAL A 172 -1.36 -17.32 20.59
C VAL A 172 -2.69 -16.82 20.07
N GLY A 173 -3.36 -17.61 19.23
CA GLY A 173 -4.61 -17.26 18.56
C GLY A 173 -4.42 -16.91 17.08
N ALA A 174 -5.29 -17.46 16.23
CA ALA A 174 -5.32 -17.24 14.78
C ALA A 174 -6.63 -16.57 14.33
N GLY A 175 -7.13 -15.64 15.17
CA GLY A 175 -8.28 -14.78 14.87
C GLY A 175 -7.88 -13.48 14.17
N LYS A 176 -8.82 -12.52 14.07
CA LYS A 176 -8.57 -11.20 13.46
C LYS A 176 -7.34 -10.49 14.04
N MET A 177 -7.23 -10.44 15.38
CA MET A 177 -6.08 -9.78 16.04
C MET A 177 -4.77 -10.53 15.83
N GLY A 178 -4.76 -11.87 15.93
CA GLY A 178 -3.57 -12.68 15.62
C GLY A 178 -3.10 -12.49 14.17
N THR A 179 -4.03 -12.32 13.23
CA THR A 179 -3.69 -11.99 11.82
C THR A 179 -3.03 -10.61 11.69
N LEU A 180 -3.46 -9.60 12.47
CA LEU A 180 -2.81 -8.28 12.47
C LEU A 180 -1.38 -8.35 13.03
N VAL A 181 -1.16 -9.13 14.09
CA VAL A 181 0.19 -9.40 14.62
C VAL A 181 1.05 -10.08 13.55
N ALA A 182 0.49 -11.10 12.90
CA ALA A 182 1.18 -11.84 11.86
C ALA A 182 1.63 -10.93 10.71
N LYS A 183 0.75 -10.06 10.22
CA LYS A 183 1.11 -9.07 9.19
C LYS A 183 2.25 -8.16 9.64
N ALA A 184 2.20 -7.66 10.88
CA ALA A 184 3.25 -6.81 11.42
C ALA A 184 4.61 -7.54 11.53
N LEU A 185 4.60 -8.82 11.88
CA LEU A 185 5.81 -9.65 11.91
C LEU A 185 6.39 -9.90 10.52
N VAL A 186 5.52 -10.16 9.52
CA VAL A 186 5.93 -10.32 8.11
C VAL A 186 6.56 -9.05 7.57
N GLU A 187 5.97 -7.88 7.83
CA GLU A 187 6.50 -6.57 7.40
C GLU A 187 7.91 -6.32 7.94
N LYS A 188 8.21 -6.86 9.11
CA LYS A 188 9.54 -6.79 9.73
C LYS A 188 10.46 -7.97 9.39
N HIS A 189 10.03 -8.85 8.49
CA HIS A 189 10.75 -10.06 8.12
C HIS A 189 11.05 -11.00 9.32
N LEU A 190 10.17 -11.02 10.30
CA LEU A 190 10.26 -11.84 11.48
C LEU A 190 9.49 -13.15 11.29
N LYS A 191 10.02 -14.23 11.86
CA LYS A 191 9.36 -15.54 11.88
C LYS A 191 8.73 -15.79 13.24
N ALA A 192 7.57 -16.43 13.27
CA ALA A 192 6.89 -16.73 14.52
C ALA A 192 6.38 -18.18 14.58
N ILE A 193 6.24 -18.67 15.80
CA ILE A 193 5.50 -19.89 16.10
C ILE A 193 4.05 -19.48 16.35
N VAL A 194 3.12 -20.09 15.64
CA VAL A 194 1.69 -19.81 15.81
C VAL A 194 1.00 -20.96 16.52
N VAL A 195 0.29 -20.62 17.59
CA VAL A 195 -0.49 -21.57 18.38
C VAL A 195 -1.98 -21.30 18.21
N SER A 196 -2.76 -22.35 17.99
CA SER A 196 -4.22 -22.24 18.00
C SER A 196 -4.83 -23.26 18.96
N ASN A 197 -5.83 -22.81 19.75
CA ASN A 197 -6.51 -23.69 20.68
C ASN A 197 -7.78 -24.37 20.11
N ARG A 198 -8.38 -23.85 19.05
CA ARG A 198 -9.65 -24.37 18.48
C ARG A 198 -9.55 -24.84 17.03
N THR A 199 -8.81 -24.17 16.20
CA THR A 199 -8.78 -24.43 14.76
C THR A 199 -7.35 -24.48 14.26
N TYR A 200 -6.72 -25.65 14.37
CA TYR A 200 -5.33 -25.86 13.95
C TYR A 200 -5.07 -25.43 12.50
N ASN A 201 -6.02 -25.69 11.59
CA ASN A 201 -5.89 -25.30 10.19
C ASN A 201 -5.72 -23.77 9.98
N ARG A 202 -6.33 -22.94 10.85
CA ARG A 202 -6.13 -21.48 10.80
C ARG A 202 -4.72 -21.10 11.25
N ALA A 203 -4.20 -21.78 12.29
CA ALA A 203 -2.81 -21.58 12.72
C ALA A 203 -1.83 -22.01 11.64
N VAL A 204 -2.07 -23.13 10.95
CA VAL A 204 -1.23 -23.58 9.83
C VAL A 204 -1.21 -22.56 8.69
N LYS A 205 -2.37 -22.03 8.31
CA LYS A 205 -2.46 -20.97 7.27
C LYS A 205 -1.66 -19.74 7.68
N LEU A 206 -1.87 -19.24 8.90
CA LEU A 206 -1.19 -18.08 9.42
C LEU A 206 0.32 -18.29 9.56
N ALA A 207 0.75 -19.45 10.05
CA ALA A 207 2.15 -19.81 10.16
C ALA A 207 2.85 -19.86 8.78
N LYS A 208 2.16 -20.36 7.75
CA LYS A 208 2.68 -20.35 6.38
C LYS A 208 2.90 -18.93 5.84
N GLU A 209 1.98 -18.01 6.12
CA GLU A 209 2.13 -16.59 5.75
C GLU A 209 3.33 -15.94 6.47
N LEU A 210 3.59 -16.34 7.72
CA LEU A 210 4.71 -15.88 8.54
C LEU A 210 6.07 -16.51 8.17
N GLY A 211 6.10 -17.51 7.30
CA GLY A 211 7.31 -18.33 7.10
C GLY A 211 7.77 -19.06 8.37
N GLY A 212 6.84 -19.27 9.31
CA GLY A 212 7.01 -19.96 10.57
C GLY A 212 6.34 -21.33 10.58
N TYR A 213 6.00 -21.84 11.75
CA TYR A 213 5.29 -23.10 11.89
C TYR A 213 4.18 -23.04 12.95
N ALA A 214 3.18 -23.89 12.78
CA ALA A 214 2.06 -24.02 13.70
C ALA A 214 2.28 -25.18 14.67
N ILE A 215 1.86 -25.00 15.92
CA ILE A 215 1.83 -26.06 16.92
C ILE A 215 0.42 -26.27 17.45
N HIS A 216 0.12 -27.47 17.87
CA HIS A 216 -1.11 -27.79 18.59
C HIS A 216 -1.07 -27.22 20.01
N PHE A 217 -2.24 -26.92 20.54
CA PHE A 217 -2.37 -26.31 21.86
C PHE A 217 -1.84 -27.18 23.01
N ASP A 218 -1.86 -28.50 22.88
CA ASP A 218 -1.28 -29.46 23.83
C ASP A 218 0.23 -29.30 24.01
N ARG A 219 0.92 -28.79 22.95
CA ARG A 219 2.35 -28.50 23.00
C ARG A 219 2.68 -27.04 23.37
N PHE A 220 1.67 -26.29 23.76
CA PHE A 220 1.81 -24.87 24.07
C PHE A 220 2.80 -24.61 25.23
N MET A 221 2.75 -25.43 26.29
CA MET A 221 3.64 -25.28 27.44
C MET A 221 5.12 -25.44 27.05
N GLU A 222 5.43 -26.38 26.16
CA GLU A 222 6.78 -26.54 25.62
C GLU A 222 7.26 -25.32 24.86
N ALA A 223 6.39 -24.78 23.97
CA ALA A 223 6.71 -23.58 23.18
C ALA A 223 6.89 -22.34 24.07
N MET A 224 6.12 -22.21 25.14
CA MET A 224 6.20 -21.10 26.09
C MET A 224 7.54 -21.10 26.84
N SER A 225 8.06 -22.29 27.19
CA SER A 225 9.33 -22.42 27.91
C SER A 225 10.51 -21.80 27.14
N ASP A 226 10.40 -21.74 25.82
CA ASP A 226 11.48 -21.40 24.88
C ASP A 226 11.26 -20.03 24.21
N ALA A 227 10.07 -19.41 24.42
CA ALA A 227 9.73 -18.13 23.85
C ALA A 227 10.46 -16.95 24.52
N ASP A 228 10.86 -15.97 23.72
CA ASP A 228 11.35 -14.66 24.19
C ASP A 228 10.21 -13.64 24.25
N VAL A 229 9.25 -13.77 23.33
CA VAL A 229 8.06 -12.92 23.25
C VAL A 229 6.82 -13.79 23.05
N ILE A 230 5.78 -13.53 23.81
CA ILE A 230 4.45 -14.15 23.64
C ILE A 230 3.44 -13.05 23.37
N ILE A 231 2.74 -13.12 22.24
CA ILE A 231 1.66 -12.20 21.89
C ILE A 231 0.36 -13.00 21.88
N SER A 232 -0.53 -12.74 22.85
CA SER A 232 -1.78 -13.44 22.97
C SER A 232 -2.93 -12.63 22.40
N ALA A 233 -3.74 -13.27 21.54
CA ALA A 233 -4.80 -12.65 20.74
C ALA A 233 -5.96 -13.63 20.51
N THR A 234 -6.45 -14.28 21.58
CA THR A 234 -7.54 -15.24 21.45
C THR A 234 -8.90 -14.64 21.77
N GLY A 235 -9.96 -15.38 21.53
CA GLY A 235 -11.31 -15.05 21.99
C GLY A 235 -11.74 -15.99 23.12
N ALA A 236 -10.83 -16.42 23.97
CA ALA A 236 -11.15 -17.26 25.11
C ALA A 236 -11.95 -16.45 26.15
N PRO A 237 -12.98 -17.04 26.78
CA PRO A 237 -13.77 -16.33 27.79
C PRO A 237 -13.04 -16.17 29.13
N HIS A 238 -11.93 -16.87 29.32
CA HIS A 238 -11.12 -16.87 30.54
C HIS A 238 -9.64 -16.87 30.21
N PRO A 239 -8.77 -16.37 31.13
CA PRO A 239 -7.33 -16.37 30.92
C PRO A 239 -6.80 -17.78 30.62
N ILE A 240 -6.03 -17.89 29.55
CA ILE A 240 -5.38 -19.15 29.13
C ILE A 240 -3.94 -19.23 29.61
N LEU A 241 -3.32 -18.09 29.88
CA LEU A 241 -1.98 -17.90 30.42
C LEU A 241 -2.09 -17.54 31.91
N THR A 242 -2.35 -18.55 32.73
CA THR A 242 -2.51 -18.37 34.18
C THR A 242 -1.17 -18.35 34.90
N TYR A 243 -1.12 -17.78 36.10
CA TYR A 243 0.06 -17.75 36.97
C TYR A 243 0.71 -19.15 37.11
N GLU A 244 -0.09 -20.18 37.39
CA GLU A 244 0.42 -21.54 37.60
C GLU A 244 1.03 -22.13 36.32
N LYS A 245 0.38 -21.95 35.16
CA LYS A 245 0.91 -22.45 33.89
C LYS A 245 2.21 -21.75 33.51
N VAL A 246 2.30 -20.42 33.68
CA VAL A 246 3.53 -19.68 33.37
C VAL A 246 4.65 -20.07 34.34
N LYS A 247 4.32 -20.24 35.62
CA LYS A 247 5.27 -20.69 36.65
C LYS A 247 5.85 -22.09 36.35
N GLU A 248 5.00 -22.99 35.86
CA GLU A 248 5.39 -24.38 35.51
C GLU A 248 6.22 -24.41 34.21
N ALA A 249 5.75 -23.68 33.15
CA ALA A 249 6.36 -23.76 31.85
C ALA A 249 7.64 -22.93 31.71
N VAL A 250 7.73 -21.77 32.37
CA VAL A 250 8.84 -20.84 32.16
C VAL A 250 9.88 -20.98 33.28
N PRO A 251 11.12 -21.41 32.95
CA PRO A 251 12.19 -21.50 33.92
C PRO A 251 12.49 -20.18 34.63
N PRO A 252 12.79 -20.18 35.95
CA PRO A 252 13.00 -18.96 36.72
C PRO A 252 14.01 -17.96 36.09
N HIS A 253 15.10 -18.48 35.53
CA HIS A 253 16.16 -17.65 34.92
C HIS A 253 15.72 -16.96 33.61
N ARG A 254 14.62 -17.41 32.96
CA ARG A 254 14.08 -16.81 31.74
C ARG A 254 12.97 -15.80 31.98
N ARG A 255 12.32 -15.82 33.16
CA ARG A 255 11.13 -14.99 33.44
C ARG A 255 11.38 -13.50 33.26
N ASN A 256 12.51 -13.00 33.74
CA ASN A 256 12.85 -11.56 33.63
C ASN A 256 13.12 -11.11 32.17
N SER A 257 13.45 -12.03 31.29
CA SER A 257 13.68 -11.74 29.87
C SER A 257 12.43 -11.98 29.00
N LEU A 258 11.43 -12.73 29.50
CA LEU A 258 10.20 -12.98 28.77
C LEU A 258 9.31 -11.74 28.74
N VAL A 259 8.86 -11.37 27.53
CA VAL A 259 7.86 -10.32 27.30
C VAL A 259 6.56 -10.96 26.87
N MET A 260 5.49 -10.65 27.57
CA MET A 260 4.14 -11.11 27.23
C MET A 260 3.26 -9.90 26.90
N VAL A 261 2.57 -9.96 25.78
CA VAL A 261 1.67 -8.89 25.30
C VAL A 261 0.28 -9.47 25.09
N ASP A 262 -0.67 -8.97 25.86
CA ASP A 262 -2.08 -9.36 25.79
C ASP A 262 -2.89 -8.36 24.96
N ILE A 263 -3.32 -8.79 23.78
CA ILE A 263 -4.22 -8.01 22.91
C ILE A 263 -5.59 -8.66 22.76
N ALA A 264 -5.90 -9.59 23.66
CA ALA A 264 -7.19 -10.27 23.70
C ALA A 264 -8.25 -9.45 24.48
N ASN A 265 -9.49 -9.64 24.11
CA ASN A 265 -10.63 -9.17 24.87
C ASN A 265 -11.74 -10.25 24.86
N PRO A 266 -12.05 -10.88 26.01
CA PRO A 266 -11.45 -10.72 27.35
C PRO A 266 -9.96 -11.07 27.40
N ARG A 267 -9.27 -10.67 28.49
CA ARG A 267 -7.82 -10.89 28.67
C ARG A 267 -7.47 -12.38 28.68
N ASP A 268 -6.39 -12.70 28.00
CA ASP A 268 -5.80 -14.05 27.93
C ASP A 268 -4.80 -14.32 29.05
N ILE A 269 -4.16 -13.26 29.59
CA ILE A 269 -3.10 -13.34 30.60
C ILE A 269 -3.63 -12.90 31.97
N GLU A 270 -3.41 -13.74 32.98
CA GLU A 270 -3.76 -13.44 34.36
C GLU A 270 -2.83 -12.35 34.94
N ASP A 271 -3.39 -11.34 35.61
CA ASP A 271 -2.61 -10.20 36.14
C ASP A 271 -1.48 -10.64 37.08
N ARG A 272 -1.67 -11.72 37.85
CA ARG A 272 -0.67 -12.26 38.75
C ARG A 272 0.60 -12.81 38.08
N VAL A 273 0.61 -12.99 36.77
CA VAL A 273 1.81 -13.43 36.02
C VAL A 273 2.99 -12.46 36.21
N ILE A 274 2.71 -11.17 36.44
CA ILE A 274 3.71 -10.16 36.76
C ILE A 274 4.51 -10.50 38.02
N GLU A 275 3.91 -11.15 39.02
CA GLU A 275 4.56 -11.58 40.25
C GLU A 275 5.72 -12.59 40.02
N LEU A 276 5.72 -13.26 38.87
CA LEU A 276 6.79 -14.17 38.46
C LEU A 276 8.04 -13.44 37.91
N GLY A 277 8.01 -12.11 37.77
CA GLY A 277 9.06 -11.31 37.18
C GLY A 277 8.98 -11.21 35.64
N VAL A 278 7.89 -11.69 35.04
CA VAL A 278 7.62 -11.58 33.60
C VAL A 278 7.15 -10.16 33.29
N LYS A 279 7.60 -9.59 32.18
CA LYS A 279 7.10 -8.29 31.68
C LYS A 279 5.79 -8.52 30.93
N VAL A 280 4.68 -8.09 31.50
CA VAL A 280 3.34 -8.22 30.93
C VAL A 280 2.82 -6.85 30.53
N PHE A 281 2.31 -6.74 29.29
CA PHE A 281 1.69 -5.54 28.75
C PHE A 281 0.29 -5.91 28.21
N ASN A 282 -0.61 -4.97 28.25
CA ASN A 282 -2.00 -5.17 27.82
C ASN A 282 -2.41 -4.15 26.73
N ILE A 283 -3.67 -4.18 26.30
CA ILE A 283 -4.24 -3.28 25.29
C ILE A 283 -4.08 -1.80 25.68
N ASP A 284 -4.23 -1.45 26.97
CA ASP A 284 -4.15 -0.05 27.42
C ASP A 284 -2.73 0.50 27.27
N ASP A 285 -1.73 -0.31 27.57
CA ASP A 285 -0.31 0.03 27.36
C ASP A 285 -0.02 0.29 25.89
N LEU A 286 -0.59 -0.55 25.00
CA LEU A 286 -0.41 -0.43 23.56
C LEU A 286 -1.17 0.75 22.96
N GLN A 287 -2.35 1.11 23.50
CA GLN A 287 -3.12 2.28 23.05
C GLN A 287 -2.32 3.58 23.21
N GLY A 288 -1.56 3.71 24.29
CA GLY A 288 -0.68 4.84 24.52
C GLY A 288 0.34 5.00 23.38
N ILE A 289 0.97 3.90 22.96
CA ILE A 289 1.96 3.86 21.87
C ILE A 289 1.28 4.15 20.53
N ALA A 290 0.17 3.48 20.22
CA ALA A 290 -0.59 3.67 18.98
C ALA A 290 -1.08 5.11 18.81
N ASN A 291 -1.61 5.73 19.86
CA ASN A 291 -2.08 7.11 19.83
C ASN A 291 -0.94 8.12 19.65
N LYS A 292 0.22 7.89 20.25
CA LYS A 292 1.42 8.72 20.04
C LYS A 292 1.89 8.66 18.59
N ASN A 293 1.93 7.47 18.02
CA ASN A 293 2.32 7.24 16.63
C ASN A 293 1.30 7.85 15.65
N LYS A 294 0.00 7.74 15.93
CA LYS A 294 -1.05 8.38 15.13
C LYS A 294 -0.87 9.89 15.07
N LYS A 295 -0.66 10.56 16.21
CA LYS A 295 -0.41 12.02 16.28
C LYS A 295 0.86 12.42 15.52
N LEU A 296 1.91 11.60 15.58
CA LEU A 296 3.14 11.85 14.82
C LEU A 296 2.85 11.79 13.32
N ARG A 297 2.16 10.75 12.85
CA ARG A 297 1.80 10.59 11.43
C ARG A 297 0.88 11.71 10.92
N GLU A 298 -0.06 12.19 11.74
CA GLU A 298 -0.90 13.34 11.39
C GLU A 298 -0.08 14.62 11.16
N ARG A 299 0.97 14.84 11.93
CA ARG A 299 1.91 15.97 11.71
C ARG A 299 2.74 15.79 10.43
N GLU A 300 3.27 14.59 10.22
CA GLU A 300 4.04 14.26 9.02
C GLU A 300 3.17 14.30 7.75
N ALA A 301 1.87 14.01 7.87
CA ALA A 301 0.92 14.11 6.78
C ALA A 301 0.81 15.53 6.20
N LEU A 302 0.87 16.56 7.05
CA LEU A 302 0.86 17.96 6.60
C LEU A 302 2.11 18.30 5.76
N GLN A 303 3.25 17.72 6.08
CA GLN A 303 4.47 17.88 5.29
C GLN A 303 4.40 17.08 3.99
N ALA A 304 3.86 15.86 4.05
CA ALA A 304 3.62 15.02 2.87
C ALA A 304 2.66 15.70 1.88
N GLU A 305 1.60 16.37 2.35
CA GLU A 305 0.67 17.12 1.50
C GLU A 305 1.35 18.24 0.73
N LYS A 306 2.30 18.97 1.34
CA LYS A 306 3.07 20.01 0.63
C LYS A 306 3.92 19.41 -0.50
N ILE A 307 4.58 18.28 -0.22
CA ILE A 307 5.37 17.58 -1.26
C ILE A 307 4.46 17.13 -2.40
N VAL A 308 3.29 16.57 -2.09
CA VAL A 308 2.31 16.15 -3.10
C VAL A 308 1.88 17.32 -3.97
N GLU A 309 1.61 18.50 -3.39
CA GLU A 309 1.18 19.68 -4.12
C GLU A 309 2.25 20.22 -5.08
N GLU A 310 3.51 20.29 -4.61
CA GLU A 310 4.64 20.68 -5.44
C GLU A 310 4.83 19.71 -6.62
N GLU A 311 4.77 18.41 -6.36
CA GLU A 311 4.98 17.36 -7.34
C GLU A 311 3.80 17.22 -8.33
N LEU A 312 2.58 17.57 -7.91
CA LEU A 312 1.41 17.67 -8.78
C LEU A 312 1.61 18.73 -9.86
N ASN A 313 2.10 19.91 -9.49
CA ASN A 313 2.39 20.98 -10.45
C ASN A 313 3.42 20.54 -11.49
N LEU A 314 4.46 19.81 -11.07
CA LEU A 314 5.47 19.25 -11.98
C LEU A 314 4.86 18.19 -12.90
N LEU A 315 3.96 17.33 -12.40
CA LEU A 315 3.27 16.33 -13.21
C LEU A 315 2.37 17.00 -14.26
N LEU A 316 1.58 18.00 -13.87
CA LEU A 316 0.71 18.73 -14.80
C LEU A 316 1.51 19.37 -15.94
N ASN A 317 2.68 19.93 -15.65
CA ASN A 317 3.58 20.46 -16.68
C ASN A 317 4.12 19.36 -17.60
N SER A 318 4.54 18.22 -17.04
CA SER A 318 5.01 17.08 -17.83
C SER A 318 3.94 16.55 -18.78
N LEU A 319 2.68 16.47 -18.33
CA LEU A 319 1.56 16.02 -19.17
C LEU A 319 1.23 17.03 -20.30
N LYS A 320 1.40 18.35 -20.07
CA LYS A 320 1.29 19.35 -21.13
C LYS A 320 2.36 19.11 -22.21
N HIS A 321 3.59 18.84 -21.82
CA HIS A 321 4.67 18.53 -22.77
C HIS A 321 4.39 17.25 -23.56
N LEU A 322 3.90 16.18 -22.90
CA LEU A 322 3.51 14.95 -23.62
C LEU A 322 2.45 15.17 -24.70
N LYS A 323 1.48 16.06 -24.47
CA LYS A 323 0.45 16.40 -25.47
C LYS A 323 0.99 17.18 -26.66
N ILE A 324 2.03 17.99 -26.46
CA ILE A 324 2.61 18.87 -27.49
C ILE A 324 3.71 18.13 -28.30
N GLU A 325 4.41 17.18 -27.72
CA GLU A 325 5.53 16.48 -28.36
C GLU A 325 5.20 15.84 -29.74
N PRO A 326 4.04 15.16 -29.93
CA PRO A 326 3.68 14.64 -31.25
C PRO A 326 3.62 15.75 -32.31
N VAL A 327 2.97 16.88 -31.99
CA VAL A 327 2.85 18.04 -32.88
C VAL A 327 4.22 18.63 -33.22
N LEU A 328 5.07 18.80 -32.21
CA LEU A 328 6.45 19.27 -32.43
C LEU A 328 7.26 18.32 -33.29
N ARG A 329 7.06 17.02 -33.14
CA ARG A 329 7.72 15.99 -33.97
C ARG A 329 7.28 16.08 -35.42
N ASP A 330 6.00 16.27 -35.68
CA ASP A 330 5.48 16.40 -37.03
C ASP A 330 5.98 17.72 -37.69
N ILE A 331 5.96 18.83 -36.95
CA ILE A 331 6.55 20.09 -37.43
C ILE A 331 8.04 19.92 -37.78
N ARG A 332 8.82 19.28 -36.92
CA ARG A 332 10.26 19.00 -37.19
C ARG A 332 10.44 18.15 -38.43
N LYS A 333 9.60 17.13 -38.66
CA LYS A 333 9.66 16.32 -39.89
C LYS A 333 9.37 17.15 -41.16
N GLU A 334 8.32 18.00 -41.12
CA GLU A 334 7.97 18.87 -42.23
C GLU A 334 9.11 19.87 -42.52
N MET A 335 9.67 20.49 -41.49
CA MET A 335 10.82 21.41 -41.64
C MET A 335 12.03 20.70 -42.26
N GLU A 336 12.29 19.45 -41.86
CA GLU A 336 13.40 18.68 -42.42
C GLU A 336 13.18 18.32 -43.90
N ILE A 337 11.93 18.00 -44.26
CA ILE A 337 11.56 17.77 -45.67
C ILE A 337 11.77 19.05 -46.50
N ILE A 338 11.30 20.20 -45.99
CA ILE A 338 11.50 21.50 -46.65
C ILE A 338 12.98 21.81 -46.79
N ARG A 339 13.76 21.67 -45.72
CA ARG A 339 15.20 21.89 -45.72
C ARG A 339 15.89 21.03 -46.80
N THR A 340 15.59 19.74 -46.84
CA THR A 340 16.16 18.80 -47.81
C THR A 340 15.80 19.20 -49.24
N ASN A 341 14.55 19.54 -49.50
CA ASN A 341 14.08 19.95 -50.81
C ASN A 341 14.75 21.26 -51.29
N GLU A 342 14.87 22.25 -50.42
CA GLU A 342 15.50 23.52 -50.76
C GLU A 342 17.04 23.35 -50.93
N THR A 343 17.69 22.51 -50.13
CA THR A 343 19.10 22.16 -50.32
C THR A 343 19.33 21.49 -51.68
N GLN A 344 18.48 20.52 -52.06
CA GLN A 344 18.57 19.87 -53.39
C GLN A 344 18.32 20.85 -54.53
N LYS A 345 17.36 21.79 -54.43
CA LYS A 345 17.15 22.82 -55.41
C LYS A 345 18.34 23.75 -55.56
N ALA A 346 18.95 24.15 -54.44
CA ALA A 346 20.15 24.99 -54.43
C ALA A 346 21.34 24.28 -55.07
N LEU A 347 21.59 23.01 -54.74
CA LEU A 347 22.65 22.21 -55.36
C LEU A 347 22.45 22.07 -56.88
N LYS A 348 21.21 21.81 -57.33
CA LYS A 348 20.90 21.77 -58.78
C LYS A 348 21.18 23.11 -59.49
N LYS A 349 20.91 24.25 -58.84
CA LYS A 349 21.15 25.59 -59.39
C LYS A 349 22.66 25.92 -59.41
N LEU A 350 23.47 25.39 -58.48
CA LEU A 350 24.91 25.64 -58.44
C LEU A 350 25.71 24.79 -59.45
N GLY A 351 25.05 23.82 -60.11
CA GLY A 351 25.70 22.90 -61.08
C GLY A 351 26.69 21.96 -60.41
N ASP A 352 27.33 21.10 -61.25
CA ASP A 352 28.33 20.09 -60.83
C ASP A 352 29.66 20.70 -60.38
N MET A 353 29.65 21.55 -59.39
CA MET A 353 30.90 22.03 -58.76
C MET A 353 31.22 21.13 -57.58
N GLN A 354 32.04 20.10 -57.82
CA GLN A 354 32.65 19.30 -56.76
C GLN A 354 33.24 20.20 -55.67
N GLY A 355 32.76 20.09 -54.44
CA GLY A 355 33.30 20.79 -53.27
C GLY A 355 32.44 21.92 -52.68
N LYS A 356 31.23 22.21 -53.19
CA LYS A 356 30.32 23.24 -52.62
C LYS A 356 29.17 22.71 -51.75
N GLU A 357 29.12 21.41 -51.50
CA GLU A 357 28.08 20.82 -50.64
C GLU A 357 28.09 21.37 -49.20
N HIS A 358 29.27 21.72 -48.68
CA HIS A 358 29.40 22.32 -47.33
C HIS A 358 28.94 23.77 -47.21
N VAL A 359 28.67 24.46 -48.30
CA VAL A 359 28.23 25.87 -48.26
C VAL A 359 26.71 26.03 -48.12
N VAL A 360 25.96 24.97 -48.39
CA VAL A 360 24.46 25.00 -48.38
C VAL A 360 23.86 24.42 -47.10
N ASP A 361 24.66 23.67 -46.31
CA ASP A 361 24.25 23.07 -45.04
C ASP A 361 24.57 23.93 -43.78
N ASN A 362 25.22 25.08 -43.93
CA ASN A 362 25.39 26.12 -42.93
C ASN A 362 24.39 27.23 -43.25
#